data_a690de3e4237b74e97fb293486f8753a
#
_entry.id   a690de3e4237b74e97fb293486f8753a
#
_cell.length_a   1.000
_cell.length_b   1.000
_cell.length_c   1.000
_cell.angle_alpha   90.00
_cell.angle_beta   90.00
_cell.angle_gamma   90.00
#
_symmetry.space_group_name_H-M   'P 1'
#
loop_
_entity.id
_entity.type
_entity.pdbx_description
1 polymer ?
#
loop_
_entity_poly.entity_id
_entity_poly.type
_entity_poly.pdbx_seq_one_letter_code
_entity_poly.pdbx_strand_id
1 'polypeptide(L)'
;MIKILLAEDDVSMREYLQRALIRTGYAVDAVGCGTDALPLLEREHYDLLLTDIVMPELDGIELAQRAAVIDPTIKVMFITGFAAVALQSGRTSPDAKLLSKPSHLKDLVMEVDRMFQSEDQHGRL
;
A
#
# COMPACT_ATOMS: atom_id res chain seq x y z
N MET A 1 -7.94 -7.90 13.21
CA MET A 1 -8.29 -6.85 12.24
C MET A 1 -7.09 -6.53 11.38
N ILE A 2 -7.29 -6.48 10.09
CA ILE A 2 -6.22 -6.15 9.15
C ILE A 2 -5.87 -4.67 9.27
N LYS A 3 -4.60 -4.37 9.38
CA LYS A 3 -4.10 -3.02 9.56
C LYS A 3 -3.29 -2.56 8.36
N ILE A 4 -3.66 -1.40 7.82
CA ILE A 4 -3.09 -0.86 6.59
C ILE A 4 -2.38 0.46 6.89
N LEU A 5 -1.17 0.61 6.37
CA LEU A 5 -0.48 1.90 6.35
C LEU A 5 -0.60 2.48 4.93
N LEU A 6 -1.23 3.63 4.83
CA LEU A 6 -1.45 4.32 3.56
C LEU A 6 -0.50 5.51 3.47
N ALA A 7 0.32 5.54 2.43
CA ALA A 7 1.21 6.67 2.14
C ALA A 7 0.79 7.31 0.81
N GLU A 8 0.25 8.52 0.88
CA GLU A 8 -0.25 9.24 -0.29
C GLU A 8 -0.11 10.73 -0.04
N ASP A 9 0.61 11.43 -0.91
CA ASP A 9 0.88 12.86 -0.74
C ASP A 9 -0.29 13.76 -1.15
N ASP A 10 -1.19 13.29 -2.00
CA ASP A 10 -2.39 14.06 -2.36
C ASP A 10 -3.42 13.94 -1.24
N VAL A 11 -3.80 15.07 -0.63
CA VAL A 11 -4.68 15.10 0.53
C VAL A 11 -6.05 14.50 0.20
N SER A 12 -6.64 14.91 -0.91
CA SER A 12 -7.98 14.44 -1.30
C SER A 12 -8.00 12.95 -1.57
N MET A 13 -6.99 12.46 -2.27
CA MET A 13 -6.85 11.04 -2.57
C MET A 13 -6.65 10.24 -1.29
N ARG A 14 -5.78 10.72 -0.40
CA ARG A 14 -5.49 10.06 0.87
C ARG A 14 -6.76 9.93 1.70
N GLU A 15 -7.53 11.00 1.81
CA GLU A 15 -8.78 10.97 2.57
C GLU A 15 -9.82 10.03 1.95
N TYR A 16 -9.93 10.05 0.63
CA TYR A 16 -10.84 9.16 -0.08
C TYR A 16 -10.50 7.70 0.17
N LEU A 17 -9.24 7.34 0.00
CA LEU A 17 -8.79 5.96 0.18
C LEU A 17 -8.93 5.51 1.62
N GLN A 18 -8.55 6.36 2.56
CA GLN A 18 -8.66 6.05 3.99
C GLN A 18 -10.11 5.77 4.37
N ARG A 19 -11.02 6.62 3.93
CA ARG A 19 -12.44 6.47 4.21
C ARG A 19 -13.00 5.17 3.64
N ALA A 20 -12.65 4.89 2.38
CA ALA A 20 -13.15 3.68 1.72
C ALA A 20 -12.70 2.41 2.41
N LEU A 21 -11.44 2.36 2.82
CA LEU A 21 -10.87 1.20 3.49
C LEU A 21 -11.43 1.03 4.91
N ILE A 22 -11.57 2.11 5.65
CA ILE A 22 -12.16 2.06 7.00
C ILE A 22 -13.59 1.56 6.92
N ARG A 23 -14.34 2.04 5.93
CA ARG A 23 -15.74 1.64 5.74
C ARG A 23 -15.86 0.14 5.48
N THR A 24 -14.86 -0.46 4.88
CA THR A 24 -14.83 -1.90 4.61
C THR A 24 -14.48 -2.72 5.85
N GLY A 25 -13.91 -2.09 6.88
CA GLY A 25 -13.62 -2.77 8.14
C GLY A 25 -12.14 -2.87 8.47
N TYR A 26 -11.26 -2.23 7.70
CA TYR A 26 -9.83 -2.22 7.99
C TYR A 26 -9.46 -1.11 8.95
N ALA A 27 -8.39 -1.34 9.71
CA ALA A 27 -7.74 -0.27 10.46
C ALA A 27 -6.74 0.42 9.53
N VAL A 28 -6.78 1.74 9.42
CA VAL A 28 -5.95 2.47 8.46
C VAL A 28 -5.30 3.65 9.15
N ASP A 29 -3.96 3.69 9.09
CA ASP A 29 -3.20 4.89 9.41
C ASP A 29 -2.73 5.51 8.10
N ALA A 30 -2.89 6.82 7.95
CA ALA A 30 -2.55 7.49 6.70
C ALA A 30 -1.50 8.57 6.95
N VAL A 31 -0.51 8.63 6.06
CA VAL A 31 0.54 9.64 6.10
C VAL A 31 0.70 10.27 4.72
N GLY A 32 1.32 11.45 4.69
CA GLY A 32 1.47 12.23 3.46
C GLY A 32 2.80 12.01 2.73
N CYS A 33 3.72 11.27 3.32
CA CYS A 33 5.03 11.03 2.70
C CYS A 33 5.68 9.78 3.27
N GLY A 34 6.71 9.29 2.56
CA GLY A 34 7.42 8.08 2.98
C GLY A 34 8.20 8.27 4.28
N THR A 35 8.76 9.46 4.49
CA THR A 35 9.52 9.72 5.71
C THR A 35 8.66 9.70 6.96
N ASP A 36 7.37 10.03 6.85
CA ASP A 36 6.44 9.91 7.98
C ASP A 36 5.99 8.46 8.20
N ALA A 37 6.05 7.63 7.16
CA ALA A 37 5.66 6.23 7.27
C ALA A 37 6.68 5.39 8.04
N LEU A 38 7.97 5.69 7.89
CA LEU A 38 9.03 4.87 8.49
C LEU A 38 8.91 4.72 9.99
N PRO A 39 8.71 5.80 10.78
CA PRO A 39 8.56 5.64 12.23
C PRO A 39 7.38 4.76 12.62
N LEU A 40 6.30 4.79 11.85
CA LEU A 40 5.14 3.94 12.13
C LEU A 40 5.45 2.48 11.85
N LEU A 41 6.14 2.21 10.75
CA LEU A 41 6.56 0.84 10.41
C LEU A 41 7.46 0.24 11.48
N GLU A 42 8.29 1.06 12.12
CA GLU A 42 9.20 0.60 13.15
C GLU A 42 8.50 0.34 14.49
N ARG A 43 7.39 1.04 14.76
CA ARG A 43 6.70 0.95 16.05
C ARG A 43 5.53 -0.02 16.05
N GLU A 44 4.90 -0.25 14.90
CA GLU A 44 3.68 -1.02 14.83
C GLU A 44 3.75 -2.03 13.69
N HIS A 45 3.01 -3.10 13.84
CA HIS A 45 2.85 -4.08 12.77
C HIS A 45 1.74 -3.63 11.81
N TYR A 46 2.02 -3.68 10.52
CA TYR A 46 1.02 -3.45 9.48
C TYR A 46 0.96 -4.67 8.58
N ASP A 47 -0.25 -5.07 8.20
CA ASP A 47 -0.46 -6.18 7.28
C ASP A 47 -0.21 -5.78 5.83
N LEU A 48 -0.47 -4.51 5.51
CA LEU A 48 -0.33 -3.99 4.15
C LEU A 48 0.23 -2.58 4.17
N LEU A 49 1.21 -2.34 3.31
CA LEU A 49 1.63 -0.99 2.94
C LEU A 49 1.01 -0.66 1.59
N LEU A 50 0.14 0.33 1.57
CA LEU A 50 -0.51 0.84 0.36
C LEU A 50 0.08 2.21 0.09
N THR A 51 0.86 2.36 -0.98
CA THR A 51 1.62 3.59 -1.20
C THR A 51 1.61 4.05 -2.63
N ASP A 52 1.60 5.37 -2.80
CA ASP A 52 1.92 5.98 -4.08
C ASP A 52 3.40 5.74 -4.38
N ILE A 53 3.76 5.68 -5.64
CA ILE A 53 5.16 5.53 -6.03
C ILE A 53 5.86 6.89 -5.99
N VAL A 54 5.25 7.90 -6.59
CA VAL A 54 5.89 9.23 -6.69
C VAL A 54 5.46 10.08 -5.50
N MET A 55 6.39 10.28 -4.58
CA MET A 55 6.22 11.11 -3.39
C MET A 55 7.50 11.90 -3.15
N PRO A 56 7.41 13.07 -2.50
CA PRO A 56 8.62 13.83 -2.19
C PRO A 56 9.51 13.09 -1.20
N GLU A 57 10.79 13.32 -1.29
CA GLU A 57 11.86 12.82 -0.42
C GLU A 57 12.10 11.32 -0.59
N LEU A 58 11.19 10.49 -0.14
CA LEU A 58 11.31 9.03 -0.19
C LEU A 58 10.16 8.49 -1.05
N ASP A 59 10.47 7.95 -2.22
CA ASP A 59 9.42 7.41 -3.08
C ASP A 59 8.86 6.10 -2.54
N GLY A 60 7.71 5.69 -3.08
CA GLY A 60 6.99 4.53 -2.59
C GLY A 60 7.71 3.21 -2.79
N ILE A 61 8.52 3.10 -3.82
CA ILE A 61 9.29 1.86 -4.08
C ILE A 61 10.38 1.70 -3.03
N GLU A 62 11.11 2.77 -2.74
CA GLU A 62 12.12 2.73 -1.69
C GLU A 62 11.49 2.51 -0.33
N LEU A 63 10.34 3.14 -0.07
CA LEU A 63 9.59 2.92 1.15
C LEU A 63 9.23 1.45 1.31
N ALA A 64 8.74 0.81 0.24
CA ALA A 64 8.39 -0.61 0.26
C ALA A 64 9.60 -1.49 0.54
N GLN A 65 10.75 -1.15 -0.03
CA GLN A 65 11.98 -1.90 0.22
C GLN A 65 12.38 -1.82 1.69
N ARG A 66 12.29 -0.64 2.27
CA ARG A 66 12.60 -0.46 3.70
C ARG A 66 11.59 -1.17 4.59
N ALA A 67 10.31 -1.13 4.21
CA ALA A 67 9.27 -1.84 4.95
C ALA A 67 9.53 -3.34 4.97
N ALA A 68 9.96 -3.90 3.86
CA ALA A 68 10.26 -5.33 3.78
C ALA A 68 11.46 -5.73 4.63
N VAL A 69 12.41 -4.82 4.83
CA VAL A 69 13.54 -5.07 5.75
C VAL A 69 13.04 -5.07 7.19
N ILE A 70 12.16 -4.15 7.55
CA ILE A 70 11.60 -4.05 8.90
C ILE A 70 10.68 -5.24 9.19
N ASP A 71 9.83 -5.61 8.23
CA ASP A 71 8.88 -6.71 8.38
C ASP A 71 8.79 -7.48 7.05
N PRO A 72 9.51 -8.59 6.92
CA PRO A 72 9.49 -9.37 5.67
C PRO A 72 8.12 -9.96 5.31
N THR A 73 7.17 -9.97 6.23
CA THR A 73 5.84 -10.51 5.98
C THR A 73 4.85 -9.48 5.46
N ILE A 74 5.24 -8.20 5.44
CA ILE A 74 4.32 -7.14 5.03
C ILE A 74 3.98 -7.27 3.54
N LYS A 75 2.70 -7.09 3.22
CA LYS A 75 2.27 -7.04 1.81
C LYS A 75 2.38 -5.61 1.32
N VAL A 76 2.61 -5.46 0.02
CA VAL A 76 2.75 -4.14 -0.60
C VAL A 76 1.83 -4.02 -1.80
N MET A 77 1.16 -2.89 -1.91
CA MET A 77 0.37 -2.54 -3.08
C MET A 77 0.69 -1.10 -3.47
N PHE A 78 1.00 -0.87 -4.73
CA PHE A 78 1.30 0.46 -5.24
C PHE A 78 0.11 1.05 -5.97
N ILE A 79 -0.13 2.35 -5.76
CA ILE A 79 -1.11 3.13 -6.50
C ILE A 79 -0.35 4.23 -7.24
N THR A 80 -0.45 4.26 -8.56
CA THR A 80 0.33 5.23 -9.32
C THR A 80 -0.25 5.47 -10.72
N GLY A 81 -0.04 6.68 -11.23
CA GLY A 81 -0.24 6.99 -12.64
C GLY A 81 0.96 6.61 -13.50
N PHE A 82 2.02 6.12 -12.88
CA PHE A 82 3.29 5.80 -13.56
C PHE A 82 3.59 4.30 -13.54
N ALA A 83 2.55 3.47 -13.59
CA ALA A 83 2.71 2.02 -13.51
C ALA A 83 3.67 1.48 -14.57
N ALA A 84 3.58 1.97 -15.79
CA ALA A 84 4.45 1.53 -16.88
C ALA A 84 5.92 1.88 -16.60
N VAL A 85 6.17 3.07 -16.06
CA VAL A 85 7.53 3.50 -15.72
C VAL A 85 8.11 2.62 -14.62
N ALA A 86 7.31 2.35 -13.59
CA ALA A 86 7.74 1.49 -12.47
C ALA A 86 8.08 0.08 -12.95
N LEU A 87 7.28 -0.48 -13.83
CA LEU A 87 7.52 -1.81 -14.38
C LEU A 87 8.79 -1.83 -15.25
N GLN A 88 9.01 -0.79 -16.04
CA GLN A 88 10.21 -0.70 -16.88
C GLN A 88 11.48 -0.55 -16.07
N SER A 89 11.39 0.07 -14.91
CA SER A 89 12.57 0.27 -14.07
C SER A 89 13.03 -1.00 -13.38
N GLY A 90 12.16 -2.02 -13.31
CA GLY A 90 12.47 -3.26 -12.62
C GLY A 90 12.60 -3.10 -11.10
N ARG A 91 12.12 -2.00 -10.56
CA ARG A 91 12.28 -1.69 -9.13
C ARG A 91 11.26 -2.37 -8.24
N THR A 92 10.14 -2.83 -8.81
CA THR A 92 9.08 -3.45 -8.02
C THR A 92 9.31 -4.95 -7.89
N SER A 93 8.92 -5.49 -6.74
CA SER A 93 8.91 -6.93 -6.51
C SER A 93 7.86 -7.59 -7.39
N PRO A 94 8.10 -8.83 -7.87
CA PRO A 94 7.09 -9.55 -8.64
C PRO A 94 5.79 -9.77 -7.87
N ASP A 95 5.85 -9.79 -6.55
CA ASP A 95 4.67 -10.01 -5.71
C ASP A 95 3.89 -8.73 -5.42
N ALA A 96 4.44 -7.57 -5.77
CA ALA A 96 3.77 -6.30 -5.52
C ALA A 96 2.66 -6.06 -6.51
N LYS A 97 1.54 -5.52 -6.02
CA LYS A 97 0.42 -5.12 -6.86
C LYS A 97 0.56 -3.68 -7.28
N LEU A 98 0.19 -3.40 -8.53
CA LEU A 98 0.17 -2.05 -9.09
C LEU A 98 -1.24 -1.70 -9.55
N LEU A 99 -1.76 -0.58 -9.04
CA LEU A 99 -3.06 -0.04 -9.46
C LEU A 99 -2.85 1.35 -10.03
N SER A 100 -3.35 1.60 -11.23
CA SER A 100 -3.21 2.90 -11.91
C SER A 100 -4.27 3.89 -11.42
N LYS A 101 -3.83 5.12 -11.18
CA LYS A 101 -4.74 6.24 -10.92
C LYS A 101 -5.27 6.78 -12.24
N PRO A 102 -6.46 7.34 -12.26
CA PRO A 102 -7.55 7.26 -11.27
C PRO A 102 -8.48 6.09 -11.55
N SER A 103 -8.25 5.37 -12.64
CA SER A 103 -9.23 4.44 -13.20
C SER A 103 -9.58 3.28 -12.29
N HIS A 104 -8.61 2.81 -11.50
CA HIS A 104 -8.78 1.61 -10.68
C HIS A 104 -9.02 1.89 -9.21
N LEU A 105 -9.21 3.16 -8.82
CA LEU A 105 -9.39 3.48 -7.40
C LEU A 105 -10.65 2.89 -6.80
N LYS A 106 -11.75 2.85 -7.56
CA LYS A 106 -12.98 2.25 -7.05
C LYS A 106 -12.88 0.73 -6.91
N ASP A 107 -11.90 0.12 -7.57
CA ASP A 107 -11.66 -1.31 -7.44
C ASP A 107 -10.65 -1.63 -6.34
N LEU A 108 -10.08 -0.61 -5.71
CA LEU A 108 -9.03 -0.76 -4.72
C LEU A 108 -9.45 -1.66 -3.56
N VAL A 109 -10.64 -1.40 -3.00
CA VAL A 109 -11.15 -2.17 -1.87
C VAL A 109 -11.27 -3.64 -2.24
N MET A 110 -11.77 -3.92 -3.44
CA MET A 110 -11.90 -5.30 -3.92
C MET A 110 -10.54 -5.97 -4.07
N GLU A 111 -9.55 -5.23 -4.55
CA GLU A 111 -8.19 -5.78 -4.71
C GLU A 111 -7.54 -6.07 -3.37
N VAL A 112 -7.73 -5.19 -2.38
CA VAL A 112 -7.24 -5.42 -1.03
C VAL A 112 -7.93 -6.64 -0.42
N ASP A 113 -9.24 -6.71 -0.54
CA ASP A 113 -10.00 -7.87 -0.03
C ASP A 113 -9.52 -9.16 -0.66
N ARG A 114 -9.33 -9.16 -1.97
CA ARG A 114 -8.87 -10.34 -2.69
C ARG A 114 -7.50 -10.81 -2.21
N MET A 115 -6.61 -9.88 -1.94
CA MET A 115 -5.27 -10.18 -1.44
C MET A 115 -5.33 -10.96 -0.13
N PHE A 116 -6.19 -10.54 0.79
CA PHE A 116 -6.29 -11.18 2.10
C PHE A 116 -7.18 -12.42 2.08
N GLN A 117 -8.20 -12.46 1.25
CA GLN A 117 -9.04 -13.65 1.12
C GLN A 117 -8.27 -14.84 0.57
N SER A 118 -7.37 -14.60 -0.38
CA SER A 118 -6.52 -15.66 -0.93
C SER A 118 -5.67 -16.31 0.15
N GLU A 119 -5.14 -15.52 1.09
CA GLU A 119 -4.37 -16.03 2.21
C GLU A 119 -5.23 -16.84 3.16
N ASP A 120 -6.43 -16.35 3.47
CA ASP A 120 -7.36 -17.05 4.34
C ASP A 120 -7.71 -18.41 3.77
N GLN A 121 -7.96 -18.50 2.47
CA GLN A 121 -8.24 -19.77 1.82
C GLN A 121 -7.06 -20.74 1.93
N HIS A 122 -5.85 -20.24 1.79
CA HIS A 122 -4.64 -21.04 1.99
C HIS A 122 -4.54 -21.56 3.41
N GLY A 123 -4.85 -20.71 4.38
CA GLY A 123 -4.77 -21.07 5.78
C GLY A 123 -5.76 -22.14 6.21
N ARG A 124 -6.82 -22.35 5.44
CA ARG A 124 -7.84 -23.35 5.75
C ARG A 124 -7.51 -24.74 5.27
N LEU A 125 -6.58 -24.82 4.39
CA LEU A 125 -6.18 -26.10 3.85
C LEU A 125 -5.09 -26.74 4.70
#